data_14913a53877d7599a1cba7de6b00d0f5
#
_entry.id   14913a53877d7599a1cba7de6b00d0f5
#
_cell.length_a   1.000
_cell.length_b   1.000
_cell.length_c   1.000
_cell.angle_alpha   90.00
_cell.angle_beta   90.00
_cell.angle_gamma   90.00
#
_symmetry.space_group_name_H-M   'P 1'
#
loop_
_entity.id
_entity.type
_entity.pdbx_description
1 polymer ?
#
loop_
_entity_poly.entity_id
_entity_poly.type
_entity_poly.pdbx_seq_one_letter_code
_entity_poly.pdbx_strand_id
1 'polypeptide(L)'
;MVRVKICGITNVEDALLACKLGADAIGLNFYEKSPRCISPFAASKILGKLPPFVAPIGIFVNWQAAPVTTLVKALSLAAAQLHGDEPPKLVSEIAKKVSVIKALHVGKGNTFPAFAKYRGAAAFLLDASHSGQYGGTGHATDWNLASTAAKSHRILLAGGLTPENVAEAILAVRPYAVDVTSGVEAKPGKKDPAKLRAFFDAVNQANQSLDLANRAIQVGRFDDDPFPGTWELDPETLDYQAGRPGRRALYVIERSPDGLRFHLDGDDADGKRMTFSYGGALDGREQPVPSSDDVLILTRHSKTLIESALKRGGKIVDRWTREILPGRDSMRITQHVVRPDGSEARNVSIYHRRK
;
A
#
# COMPACT_ATOMS: atom_id res chain seq x y z
N MET A 1 -1.89 4.99 -2.18
CA MET A 1 -3.16 4.42 -1.66
C MET A 1 -3.97 3.79 -2.80
N VAL A 2 -4.46 2.57 -2.60
CA VAL A 2 -5.40 1.89 -3.50
C VAL A 2 -6.79 2.43 -3.23
N ARG A 3 -7.52 2.78 -4.30
CA ARG A 3 -8.88 3.35 -4.25
C ARG A 3 -9.93 2.24 -4.10
N VAL A 4 -11.13 2.62 -3.63
CA VAL A 4 -12.24 1.68 -3.41
C VAL A 4 -13.46 2.08 -4.21
N LYS A 5 -13.97 1.17 -5.05
CA LYS A 5 -15.26 1.29 -5.71
C LYS A 5 -16.24 0.26 -5.11
N ILE A 6 -17.40 0.73 -4.68
CA ILE A 6 -18.51 -0.11 -4.22
C ILE A 6 -19.54 -0.21 -5.34
N CYS A 7 -19.64 -1.38 -5.94
CA CYS A 7 -20.48 -1.62 -7.11
C CYS A 7 -21.88 -2.18 -6.73
N GLY A 8 -22.88 -1.96 -7.59
CA GLY A 8 -24.23 -2.49 -7.41
C GLY A 8 -25.01 -1.77 -6.30
N ILE A 9 -24.81 -0.49 -6.16
CA ILE A 9 -25.60 0.37 -5.26
C ILE A 9 -27.01 0.57 -5.85
N THR A 10 -28.03 0.31 -5.04
CA THR A 10 -29.44 0.37 -5.45
C THR A 10 -30.29 1.32 -4.60
N ASN A 11 -29.77 1.84 -3.50
CA ASN A 11 -30.48 2.73 -2.58
C ASN A 11 -29.54 3.78 -1.97
N VAL A 12 -30.13 4.82 -1.41
CA VAL A 12 -29.41 5.98 -0.84
C VAL A 12 -28.62 5.61 0.43
N GLU A 13 -29.20 4.75 1.28
CA GLU A 13 -28.61 4.38 2.57
C GLU A 13 -27.27 3.66 2.35
N ASP A 14 -27.25 2.68 1.44
CA ASP A 14 -26.04 1.92 1.11
C ASP A 14 -24.99 2.82 0.44
N ALA A 15 -25.44 3.77 -0.43
CA ALA A 15 -24.55 4.76 -1.04
C ALA A 15 -23.88 5.65 0.02
N LEU A 16 -24.65 6.23 0.93
CA LEU A 16 -24.12 7.12 1.97
C LEU A 16 -23.23 6.38 2.96
N LEU A 17 -23.57 5.13 3.30
CA LEU A 17 -22.72 4.30 4.15
C LEU A 17 -21.37 4.02 3.48
N ALA A 18 -21.36 3.63 2.18
CA ALA A 18 -20.13 3.43 1.43
C ALA A 18 -19.26 4.70 1.39
N CYS A 19 -19.88 5.86 1.12
CA CYS A 19 -19.20 7.15 1.12
C CYS A 19 -18.61 7.50 2.50
N LYS A 20 -19.38 7.29 3.58
CA LYS A 20 -18.92 7.54 4.95
C LYS A 20 -17.71 6.68 5.34
N LEU A 21 -17.63 5.47 4.80
CA LEU A 21 -16.51 4.54 5.04
C LEU A 21 -15.29 4.84 4.16
N GLY A 22 -15.40 5.73 3.17
CA GLY A 22 -14.28 6.17 2.34
C GLY A 22 -14.29 5.62 0.91
N ALA A 23 -15.48 5.29 0.35
CA ALA A 23 -15.57 4.92 -1.06
C ALA A 23 -15.16 6.10 -1.98
N ASP A 24 -14.22 5.86 -2.89
CA ASP A 24 -13.81 6.81 -3.94
C ASP A 24 -14.82 6.83 -5.10
N ALA A 25 -15.51 5.70 -5.31
CA ALA A 25 -16.51 5.57 -6.36
C ALA A 25 -17.65 4.62 -5.95
N ILE A 26 -18.84 4.87 -6.53
CA ILE A 26 -19.97 3.96 -6.48
C ILE A 26 -20.38 3.52 -7.87
N GLY A 27 -20.81 2.26 -8.01
CA GLY A 27 -21.30 1.68 -9.25
C GLY A 27 -22.81 1.58 -9.28
N LEU A 28 -23.44 2.18 -10.32
CA LEU A 28 -24.87 2.19 -10.59
C LEU A 28 -25.13 1.31 -11.83
N ASN A 29 -25.85 0.20 -11.68
CA ASN A 29 -25.99 -0.78 -12.73
C ASN A 29 -27.25 -0.55 -13.56
N PHE A 30 -27.09 -0.38 -14.89
CA PHE A 30 -28.20 -0.19 -15.84
C PHE A 30 -28.46 -1.43 -16.72
N TYR A 31 -27.88 -2.58 -16.36
CA TYR A 31 -28.12 -3.84 -17.08
C TYR A 31 -29.34 -4.55 -16.53
N GLU A 32 -30.43 -4.63 -17.33
CA GLU A 32 -31.76 -5.13 -16.92
C GLU A 32 -31.76 -6.56 -16.35
N LYS A 33 -30.85 -7.42 -16.84
CA LYS A 33 -30.75 -8.81 -16.34
C LYS A 33 -30.01 -8.92 -15.00
N SER A 34 -29.44 -7.81 -14.51
CA SER A 34 -28.76 -7.81 -13.22
C SER A 34 -29.77 -7.66 -12.06
N PRO A 35 -29.66 -8.43 -10.99
CA PRO A 35 -30.48 -8.21 -9.79
C PRO A 35 -30.18 -6.88 -9.09
N ARG A 36 -29.15 -6.17 -9.55
CA ARG A 36 -28.71 -4.85 -9.05
C ARG A 36 -29.05 -3.71 -10.02
N CYS A 37 -29.89 -4.00 -11.03
CA CYS A 37 -30.32 -3.00 -11.99
C CYS A 37 -31.18 -1.93 -11.31
N ILE A 38 -30.92 -0.67 -11.67
CA ILE A 38 -31.74 0.47 -11.22
C ILE A 38 -32.15 1.34 -12.41
N SER A 39 -33.29 1.99 -12.27
CA SER A 39 -33.74 2.96 -13.28
C SER A 39 -32.93 4.26 -13.19
N PRO A 40 -32.85 5.04 -14.28
CA PRO A 40 -32.25 6.38 -14.28
C PRO A 40 -32.87 7.31 -13.21
N PHE A 41 -34.15 7.16 -12.93
CA PHE A 41 -34.84 7.91 -11.88
C PHE A 41 -34.36 7.52 -10.47
N ALA A 42 -34.20 6.23 -10.19
CA ALA A 42 -33.63 5.78 -8.92
C ALA A 42 -32.17 6.23 -8.77
N ALA A 43 -31.38 6.15 -9.85
CA ALA A 43 -30.01 6.65 -9.90
C ALA A 43 -29.92 8.14 -9.56
N SER A 44 -30.79 8.99 -10.15
CA SER A 44 -30.81 10.43 -9.88
C SER A 44 -31.06 10.77 -8.42
N LYS A 45 -31.91 9.99 -7.71
CA LYS A 45 -32.15 10.15 -6.26
C LYS A 45 -30.88 9.87 -5.44
N ILE A 46 -30.15 8.82 -5.80
CA ILE A 46 -28.86 8.49 -5.16
C ILE A 46 -27.86 9.59 -5.42
N LEU A 47 -27.69 10.00 -6.68
CA LEU A 47 -26.73 11.02 -7.12
C LEU A 47 -26.93 12.35 -6.41
N GLY A 48 -28.18 12.77 -6.21
CA GLY A 48 -28.54 14.02 -5.51
C GLY A 48 -28.17 14.03 -4.02
N LYS A 49 -27.72 12.91 -3.45
CA LYS A 49 -27.31 12.79 -2.04
C LYS A 49 -25.83 12.48 -1.86
N LEU A 50 -25.09 12.24 -2.97
CA LEU A 50 -23.67 11.90 -2.90
C LEU A 50 -22.83 13.10 -2.46
N PRO A 51 -21.78 12.88 -1.65
CA PRO A 51 -20.73 13.86 -1.42
C PRO A 51 -19.99 14.23 -2.71
N PRO A 52 -19.46 15.46 -2.84
CA PRO A 52 -18.88 15.97 -4.09
C PRO A 52 -17.63 15.22 -4.58
N PHE A 53 -16.92 14.50 -3.72
CA PHE A 53 -15.66 13.82 -4.07
C PHE A 53 -15.82 12.31 -4.32
N VAL A 54 -17.03 11.80 -4.42
CA VAL A 54 -17.30 10.40 -4.78
C VAL A 54 -17.71 10.31 -6.25
N ALA A 55 -16.98 9.50 -7.01
CA ALA A 55 -17.22 9.34 -8.45
C ALA A 55 -18.38 8.34 -8.73
N PRO A 56 -19.50 8.77 -9.34
CA PRO A 56 -20.55 7.85 -9.76
C PRO A 56 -20.18 7.21 -11.11
N ILE A 57 -20.18 5.88 -11.16
CA ILE A 57 -19.84 5.09 -12.34
C ILE A 57 -21.09 4.34 -12.83
N GLY A 58 -21.49 4.55 -14.05
CA GLY A 58 -22.57 3.78 -14.68
C GLY A 58 -22.07 2.48 -15.29
N ILE A 59 -22.70 1.36 -14.99
CA ILE A 59 -22.36 0.05 -15.55
C ILE A 59 -23.32 -0.28 -16.69
N PHE A 60 -22.76 -0.57 -17.88
CA PHE A 60 -23.48 -0.87 -19.10
C PHE A 60 -22.99 -2.21 -19.66
N VAL A 61 -23.87 -3.00 -20.25
CA VAL A 61 -23.55 -4.28 -20.88
C VAL A 61 -24.13 -4.29 -22.29
N ASN A 62 -23.26 -4.28 -23.30
CA ASN A 62 -23.60 -4.35 -24.72
C ASN A 62 -24.59 -3.25 -25.21
N TRP A 63 -24.53 -2.06 -24.62
CA TRP A 63 -25.29 -0.91 -25.09
C TRP A 63 -24.60 -0.22 -26.25
N GLN A 64 -25.38 0.44 -27.12
CA GLN A 64 -24.87 1.29 -28.20
C GLN A 64 -24.27 2.61 -27.66
N ALA A 65 -23.41 3.25 -28.43
CA ALA A 65 -22.69 4.45 -28.02
C ALA A 65 -23.61 5.62 -27.64
N ALA A 66 -24.64 5.88 -28.43
CA ALA A 66 -25.52 7.02 -28.18
C ALA A 66 -26.30 6.92 -26.85
N PRO A 67 -26.99 5.82 -26.53
CA PRO A 67 -27.66 5.65 -25.24
C PRO A 67 -26.68 5.76 -24.06
N VAL A 68 -25.49 5.13 -24.13
CA VAL A 68 -24.48 5.22 -23.06
C VAL A 68 -24.07 6.68 -22.81
N THR A 69 -23.66 7.37 -23.86
CA THR A 69 -23.17 8.75 -23.75
C THR A 69 -24.25 9.73 -23.32
N THR A 70 -25.50 9.52 -23.76
CA THR A 70 -26.65 10.31 -23.33
C THR A 70 -26.92 10.15 -21.84
N LEU A 71 -26.99 8.91 -21.34
CA LEU A 71 -27.28 8.65 -19.93
C LEU A 71 -26.16 9.11 -19.02
N VAL A 72 -24.89 8.91 -19.41
CA VAL A 72 -23.73 9.41 -18.66
C VAL A 72 -23.79 10.92 -18.49
N LYS A 73 -24.11 11.66 -19.55
CA LYS A 73 -24.25 13.13 -19.50
C LYS A 73 -25.48 13.56 -18.70
N ALA A 74 -26.65 12.95 -18.95
CA ALA A 74 -27.89 13.30 -18.28
C ALA A 74 -27.83 13.12 -16.76
N LEU A 75 -27.12 12.11 -16.28
CA LEU A 75 -26.93 11.83 -14.87
C LEU A 75 -25.62 12.38 -14.30
N SER A 76 -24.82 13.10 -15.09
CA SER A 76 -23.50 13.60 -14.67
C SER A 76 -22.60 12.50 -14.08
N LEU A 77 -22.62 11.30 -14.69
CA LEU A 77 -21.74 10.21 -14.25
C LEU A 77 -20.28 10.52 -14.60
N ALA A 78 -19.36 10.14 -13.69
CA ALA A 78 -17.93 10.36 -13.87
C ALA A 78 -17.33 9.48 -14.97
N ALA A 79 -17.88 8.27 -15.18
CA ALA A 79 -17.47 7.37 -16.24
C ALA A 79 -18.54 6.34 -16.60
N ALA A 80 -18.41 5.77 -17.82
CA ALA A 80 -19.11 4.57 -18.23
C ALA A 80 -18.19 3.34 -18.02
N GLN A 81 -18.63 2.36 -17.24
CA GLN A 81 -18.02 1.04 -17.18
C GLN A 81 -18.71 0.12 -18.19
N LEU A 82 -17.98 -0.29 -19.22
CA LEU A 82 -18.46 -1.20 -20.27
C LEU A 82 -18.10 -2.63 -19.86
N HIS A 83 -19.12 -3.40 -19.44
CA HIS A 83 -18.95 -4.69 -18.79
C HIS A 83 -19.47 -5.88 -19.61
N GLY A 84 -19.68 -5.68 -20.87
CA GLY A 84 -20.08 -6.70 -21.84
C GLY A 84 -18.96 -7.04 -22.82
N ASP A 85 -19.36 -7.54 -24.00
CA ASP A 85 -18.47 -7.92 -25.10
C ASP A 85 -18.31 -6.79 -26.13
N GLU A 86 -18.37 -5.54 -25.66
CA GLU A 86 -18.29 -4.36 -26.52
C GLU A 86 -17.01 -4.39 -27.37
N PRO A 87 -17.15 -4.32 -28.73
CA PRO A 87 -15.97 -4.38 -29.60
C PRO A 87 -15.12 -3.10 -29.46
N PRO A 88 -13.80 -3.17 -29.73
CA PRO A 88 -12.88 -2.04 -29.58
C PRO A 88 -13.31 -0.75 -30.29
N LYS A 89 -13.97 -0.86 -31.44
CA LYS A 89 -14.50 0.29 -32.20
C LYS A 89 -15.56 1.05 -31.40
N LEU A 90 -16.49 0.31 -30.78
CA LEU A 90 -17.55 0.89 -29.94
C LEU A 90 -16.99 1.55 -28.68
N VAL A 91 -16.04 0.89 -28.01
CA VAL A 91 -15.34 1.45 -26.85
C VAL A 91 -14.63 2.76 -27.21
N SER A 92 -13.91 2.78 -28.33
CA SER A 92 -13.23 3.98 -28.81
C SER A 92 -14.20 5.11 -29.18
N GLU A 93 -15.38 4.79 -29.74
CA GLU A 93 -16.41 5.77 -30.04
C GLU A 93 -16.97 6.42 -28.76
N ILE A 94 -17.29 5.64 -27.77
CA ILE A 94 -17.78 6.12 -26.46
C ILE A 94 -16.70 6.95 -25.77
N ALA A 95 -15.44 6.48 -25.79
CA ALA A 95 -14.31 7.12 -25.12
C ALA A 95 -13.97 8.53 -25.66
N LYS A 96 -14.37 8.85 -26.89
CA LYS A 96 -14.27 10.22 -27.44
C LYS A 96 -15.21 11.21 -26.76
N LYS A 97 -16.25 10.76 -26.08
CA LYS A 97 -17.33 11.60 -25.55
C LYS A 97 -17.42 11.61 -24.04
N VAL A 98 -17.03 10.49 -23.38
CA VAL A 98 -17.09 10.28 -21.93
C VAL A 98 -15.92 9.41 -21.48
N SER A 99 -15.55 9.48 -20.21
CA SER A 99 -14.55 8.58 -19.63
C SER A 99 -15.05 7.14 -19.63
N VAL A 100 -14.17 6.17 -19.97
CA VAL A 100 -14.53 4.75 -20.09
C VAL A 100 -13.64 3.89 -19.23
N ILE A 101 -14.25 3.00 -18.46
CA ILE A 101 -13.61 1.83 -17.82
C ILE A 101 -14.05 0.60 -18.61
N LYS A 102 -13.12 -0.14 -19.22
CA LYS A 102 -13.46 -1.38 -19.91
C LYS A 102 -13.24 -2.59 -19.00
N ALA A 103 -14.31 -3.35 -18.73
CA ALA A 103 -14.19 -4.62 -18.06
C ALA A 103 -13.67 -5.69 -19.02
N LEU A 104 -12.65 -6.42 -18.58
CA LEU A 104 -12.04 -7.53 -19.28
C LEU A 104 -12.13 -8.78 -18.41
N HIS A 105 -12.62 -9.86 -18.99
CA HIS A 105 -12.71 -11.13 -18.29
C HIS A 105 -11.38 -11.87 -18.39
N VAL A 106 -10.88 -12.32 -17.24
CA VAL A 106 -9.68 -13.16 -17.17
C VAL A 106 -10.15 -14.62 -17.12
N GLY A 107 -10.14 -15.27 -18.28
CA GLY A 107 -10.55 -16.66 -18.41
C GLY A 107 -9.51 -17.67 -17.90
N LYS A 108 -9.94 -18.92 -17.62
CA LYS A 108 -9.03 -20.06 -17.40
C LYS A 108 -8.16 -20.24 -18.64
N GLY A 109 -6.84 -20.11 -18.50
CA GLY A 109 -5.90 -20.34 -19.60
C GLY A 109 -4.79 -19.31 -19.76
N ASN A 110 -4.56 -18.43 -18.77
CA ASN A 110 -3.46 -17.44 -18.75
C ASN A 110 -3.36 -16.56 -20.02
N THR A 111 -4.46 -16.34 -20.73
CA THR A 111 -4.44 -15.45 -21.89
C THR A 111 -4.46 -14.02 -21.40
N PHE A 112 -3.36 -13.31 -21.59
CA PHE A 112 -3.23 -11.91 -21.22
C PHE A 112 -4.27 -11.06 -21.98
N PRO A 113 -5.11 -10.26 -21.30
CA PRO A 113 -6.12 -9.44 -21.97
C PRO A 113 -5.48 -8.49 -22.97
N ALA A 114 -6.11 -8.36 -24.14
CA ALA A 114 -5.58 -7.52 -25.22
C ALA A 114 -5.88 -6.03 -24.97
N PHE A 115 -5.32 -5.44 -23.91
CA PHE A 115 -5.52 -4.02 -23.54
C PHE A 115 -5.29 -3.05 -24.68
N ALA A 116 -4.27 -3.29 -25.53
CA ALA A 116 -3.92 -2.44 -26.66
C ALA A 116 -5.03 -2.30 -27.69
N LYS A 117 -6.00 -3.22 -27.74
CA LYS A 117 -7.16 -3.13 -28.64
C LYS A 117 -8.16 -2.06 -28.17
N TYR A 118 -8.22 -1.75 -26.88
CA TYR A 118 -9.21 -0.83 -26.30
C TYR A 118 -8.61 0.57 -26.07
N ARG A 119 -8.10 1.17 -27.15
CA ARG A 119 -7.53 2.51 -27.11
C ARG A 119 -8.59 3.55 -26.69
N GLY A 120 -8.22 4.43 -25.76
CA GLY A 120 -9.10 5.46 -25.21
C GLY A 120 -9.81 5.05 -23.92
N ALA A 121 -9.76 3.78 -23.49
CA ALA A 121 -10.19 3.42 -22.14
C ALA A 121 -9.26 4.07 -21.11
N ALA A 122 -9.84 4.76 -20.12
CA ALA A 122 -9.10 5.46 -19.06
C ALA A 122 -8.55 4.49 -18.00
N ALA A 123 -9.22 3.34 -17.85
CA ALA A 123 -8.84 2.27 -16.94
C ALA A 123 -9.46 0.94 -17.41
N PHE A 124 -8.95 -0.16 -16.83
CA PHE A 124 -9.48 -1.50 -17.08
C PHE A 124 -9.92 -2.15 -15.77
N LEU A 125 -11.08 -2.77 -15.79
CA LEU A 125 -11.51 -3.62 -14.70
C LEU A 125 -11.23 -5.07 -15.07
N LEU A 126 -10.53 -5.80 -14.21
CA LEU A 126 -10.27 -7.24 -14.36
C LEU A 126 -11.22 -8.02 -13.46
N ASP A 127 -12.08 -8.82 -14.06
CA ASP A 127 -13.07 -9.64 -13.36
C ASP A 127 -12.84 -11.13 -13.67
N ALA A 128 -12.95 -11.99 -12.66
CA ALA A 128 -12.79 -13.44 -12.76
C ALA A 128 -14.02 -14.18 -13.30
N SER A 129 -15.01 -13.49 -13.85
CA SER A 129 -16.26 -14.11 -14.28
C SER A 129 -16.08 -15.08 -15.45
N HIS A 130 -16.84 -16.19 -15.43
CA HIS A 130 -16.87 -17.17 -16.51
C HIS A 130 -17.74 -16.66 -17.68
N SER A 131 -17.45 -17.18 -18.90
CA SER A 131 -18.22 -16.88 -20.11
C SER A 131 -19.73 -17.07 -19.89
N GLY A 132 -20.50 -16.00 -20.18
CA GLY A 132 -21.96 -16.01 -20.10
C GLY A 132 -22.58 -15.39 -18.83
N GLN A 133 -21.79 -15.04 -17.81
CA GLN A 133 -22.28 -14.29 -16.65
C GLN A 133 -21.42 -13.04 -16.44
N TYR A 134 -22.06 -11.86 -16.52
CA TYR A 134 -21.39 -10.57 -16.38
C TYR A 134 -21.40 -10.12 -14.92
N GLY A 135 -20.24 -10.27 -14.24
CA GLY A 135 -19.96 -9.75 -12.89
C GLY A 135 -20.58 -10.52 -11.70
N GLY A 136 -19.94 -10.43 -10.55
CA GLY A 136 -20.50 -10.89 -9.28
C GLY A 136 -20.57 -12.40 -9.04
N THR A 137 -19.77 -13.20 -9.76
CA THR A 137 -19.80 -14.68 -9.68
C THR A 137 -19.05 -15.27 -8.49
N GLY A 138 -18.27 -14.45 -7.75
CA GLY A 138 -17.56 -14.88 -6.54
C GLY A 138 -16.25 -15.67 -6.76
N HIS A 139 -15.81 -15.85 -8.00
CA HIS A 139 -14.53 -16.53 -8.29
C HIS A 139 -13.35 -15.55 -8.21
N ALA A 140 -12.21 -16.02 -7.70
CA ALA A 140 -11.00 -15.21 -7.57
C ALA A 140 -10.34 -14.96 -8.94
N THR A 141 -9.94 -13.71 -9.19
CA THR A 141 -9.13 -13.30 -10.34
C THR A 141 -7.72 -13.88 -10.21
N ASP A 142 -7.06 -14.20 -11.34
CA ASP A 142 -5.63 -14.54 -11.34
C ASP A 142 -4.81 -13.29 -10.97
N TRP A 143 -4.34 -13.24 -9.72
CA TRP A 143 -3.59 -12.10 -9.19
C TRP A 143 -2.21 -11.93 -9.83
N ASN A 144 -1.58 -12.96 -10.35
CA ASN A 144 -0.29 -12.85 -11.03
C ASN A 144 -0.45 -12.09 -12.35
N LEU A 145 -1.49 -12.43 -13.09
CA LEU A 145 -1.84 -11.75 -14.33
C LEU A 145 -2.27 -10.30 -14.07
N ALA A 146 -3.10 -10.08 -13.05
CA ALA A 146 -3.52 -8.75 -12.63
C ALA A 146 -2.34 -7.87 -12.17
N SER A 147 -1.38 -8.44 -11.42
CA SER A 147 -0.15 -7.76 -10.99
C SER A 147 0.73 -7.34 -12.17
N THR A 148 0.84 -8.21 -13.17
CA THR A 148 1.58 -7.87 -14.40
C THR A 148 0.91 -6.73 -15.16
N ALA A 149 -0.42 -6.75 -15.29
CA ALA A 149 -1.19 -5.68 -15.94
C ALA A 149 -1.10 -4.33 -15.18
N ALA A 150 -1.10 -4.39 -13.84
CA ALA A 150 -1.04 -3.19 -13.00
C ALA A 150 0.26 -2.38 -13.12
N LYS A 151 1.34 -2.99 -13.65
CA LYS A 151 2.61 -2.29 -13.92
C LYS A 151 2.51 -1.27 -15.05
N SER A 152 1.59 -1.46 -15.99
CA SER A 152 1.49 -0.65 -17.22
C SER A 152 0.11 -0.03 -17.45
N HIS A 153 -0.91 -0.46 -16.71
CA HIS A 153 -2.28 -0.03 -16.87
C HIS A 153 -2.93 0.34 -15.54
N ARG A 154 -3.92 1.25 -15.57
CA ARG A 154 -4.77 1.51 -14.40
C ARG A 154 -5.78 0.38 -14.25
N ILE A 155 -5.49 -0.56 -13.34
CA ILE A 155 -6.31 -1.74 -13.11
C ILE A 155 -7.23 -1.53 -11.91
N LEU A 156 -8.53 -1.74 -12.12
CA LEU A 156 -9.50 -1.99 -11.07
C LEU A 156 -9.58 -3.51 -10.90
N LEU A 157 -9.14 -4.01 -9.76
CA LEU A 157 -9.22 -5.44 -9.43
C LEU A 157 -10.61 -5.76 -8.91
N ALA A 158 -11.28 -6.70 -9.57
CA ALA A 158 -12.61 -7.20 -9.22
C ALA A 158 -12.62 -8.73 -9.21
N GLY A 159 -13.79 -9.32 -9.00
CA GLY A 159 -13.98 -10.78 -8.99
C GLY A 159 -13.64 -11.43 -7.66
N GLY A 160 -14.68 -11.84 -6.92
CA GLY A 160 -14.54 -12.60 -5.68
C GLY A 160 -13.88 -11.87 -4.50
N LEU A 161 -13.74 -10.54 -4.54
CA LEU A 161 -13.20 -9.79 -3.42
C LEU A 161 -14.18 -9.77 -2.24
N THR A 162 -13.65 -10.01 -1.04
CA THR A 162 -14.35 -10.02 0.24
C THR A 162 -13.50 -9.32 1.30
N PRO A 163 -14.04 -9.02 2.49
CA PRO A 163 -13.25 -8.50 3.61
C PRO A 163 -12.04 -9.37 3.96
N GLU A 164 -12.17 -10.69 3.79
CA GLU A 164 -11.16 -11.67 4.21
C GLU A 164 -9.96 -11.74 3.24
N ASN A 165 -10.16 -11.42 1.95
CA ASN A 165 -9.11 -11.58 0.93
C ASN A 165 -8.60 -10.28 0.31
N VAL A 166 -9.31 -9.15 0.48
CA VAL A 166 -8.96 -7.91 -0.22
C VAL A 166 -7.58 -7.36 0.19
N ALA A 167 -7.17 -7.52 1.45
CA ALA A 167 -5.85 -7.06 1.89
C ALA A 167 -4.73 -7.82 1.16
N GLU A 168 -4.83 -9.15 1.09
CA GLU A 168 -3.89 -10.00 0.35
C GLU A 168 -3.88 -9.65 -1.15
N ALA A 169 -5.06 -9.49 -1.75
CA ALA A 169 -5.21 -9.09 -3.16
C ALA A 169 -4.52 -7.74 -3.46
N ILE A 170 -4.69 -6.75 -2.59
CA ILE A 170 -4.03 -5.43 -2.72
C ILE A 170 -2.51 -5.57 -2.64
N LEU A 171 -1.99 -6.32 -1.69
CA LEU A 171 -0.54 -6.51 -1.51
C LEU A 171 0.09 -7.27 -2.67
N ALA A 172 -0.59 -8.28 -3.21
CA ALA A 172 -0.12 -9.09 -4.33
C ALA A 172 -0.16 -8.34 -5.67
N VAL A 173 -1.25 -7.61 -5.94
CA VAL A 173 -1.52 -7.00 -7.25
C VAL A 173 -1.04 -5.55 -7.33
N ARG A 174 -1.13 -4.80 -6.23
CA ARG A 174 -0.92 -3.34 -6.18
C ARG A 174 -1.77 -2.60 -7.22
N PRO A 175 -3.10 -2.83 -7.27
CA PRO A 175 -3.95 -2.27 -8.29
C PRO A 175 -4.16 -0.76 -8.10
N TYR A 176 -4.65 -0.07 -9.13
CA TYR A 176 -5.07 1.33 -9.03
C TYR A 176 -6.29 1.48 -8.10
N ALA A 177 -7.23 0.51 -8.17
CA ALA A 177 -8.41 0.43 -7.32
C ALA A 177 -8.85 -1.01 -7.12
N VAL A 178 -9.66 -1.25 -6.09
CA VAL A 178 -10.44 -2.48 -5.91
C VAL A 178 -11.92 -2.20 -6.15
N ASP A 179 -12.63 -3.14 -6.76
CA ASP A 179 -14.06 -3.08 -7.02
C ASP A 179 -14.77 -4.28 -6.39
N VAL A 180 -15.71 -4.02 -5.49
CA VAL A 180 -16.44 -5.07 -4.79
C VAL A 180 -17.95 -4.93 -4.96
N THR A 181 -18.61 -6.06 -5.15
CA THR A 181 -20.09 -6.13 -5.29
C THR A 181 -20.69 -7.09 -4.28
N SER A 182 -20.71 -8.38 -4.58
CA SER A 182 -21.37 -9.43 -3.78
C SER A 182 -20.67 -9.72 -2.46
N GLY A 183 -19.34 -9.58 -2.38
CA GLY A 183 -18.57 -9.86 -1.17
C GLY A 183 -18.91 -8.98 0.02
N VAL A 184 -19.61 -7.85 -0.20
CA VAL A 184 -20.09 -6.93 0.84
C VAL A 184 -21.62 -6.79 0.86
N GLU A 185 -22.34 -7.78 0.35
CA GLU A 185 -23.80 -7.79 0.33
C GLU A 185 -24.40 -8.75 1.37
N ALA A 186 -25.53 -8.36 1.92
CA ALA A 186 -26.43 -9.24 2.70
C ALA A 186 -27.30 -10.09 1.75
N LYS A 187 -27.74 -9.49 0.64
CA LYS A 187 -28.44 -10.12 -0.49
C LYS A 187 -28.21 -9.27 -1.74
N PRO A 188 -28.38 -9.80 -2.95
CA PRO A 188 -28.19 -9.04 -4.19
C PRO A 188 -28.89 -7.68 -4.17
N GLY A 189 -28.12 -6.60 -4.38
CA GLY A 189 -28.60 -5.22 -4.36
C GLY A 189 -28.79 -4.60 -2.98
N LYS A 190 -28.46 -5.29 -1.88
CA LYS A 190 -28.47 -4.74 -0.52
C LYS A 190 -27.12 -4.96 0.16
N LYS A 191 -26.45 -3.89 0.51
CA LYS A 191 -25.15 -3.97 1.19
C LYS A 191 -25.34 -4.38 2.67
N ASP A 192 -24.35 -5.13 3.17
CA ASP A 192 -24.22 -5.50 4.57
C ASP A 192 -23.32 -4.47 5.27
N PRO A 193 -23.80 -3.73 6.26
CA PRO A 193 -23.03 -2.70 6.94
C PRO A 193 -21.77 -3.25 7.65
N ALA A 194 -21.81 -4.47 8.19
CA ALA A 194 -20.69 -5.08 8.89
C ALA A 194 -19.61 -5.50 7.89
N LYS A 195 -19.99 -6.16 6.79
CA LYS A 195 -19.08 -6.54 5.71
C LYS A 195 -18.45 -5.32 5.03
N LEU A 196 -19.22 -4.24 4.81
CA LEU A 196 -18.67 -3.00 4.27
C LEU A 196 -17.58 -2.44 5.19
N ARG A 197 -17.83 -2.32 6.52
CA ARG A 197 -16.83 -1.84 7.47
C ARG A 197 -15.57 -2.71 7.44
N ALA A 198 -15.73 -4.02 7.59
CA ALA A 198 -14.62 -4.97 7.57
C ALA A 198 -13.81 -4.89 6.26
N PHE A 199 -14.47 -4.67 5.11
CA PHE A 199 -13.79 -4.49 3.83
C PHE A 199 -12.92 -3.23 3.82
N PHE A 200 -13.45 -2.08 4.27
CA PHE A 200 -12.70 -0.84 4.35
C PHE A 200 -11.55 -0.92 5.36
N ASP A 201 -11.74 -1.58 6.50
CA ASP A 201 -10.70 -1.81 7.50
C ASP A 201 -9.54 -2.62 6.89
N ALA A 202 -9.84 -3.69 6.16
CA ALA A 202 -8.84 -4.51 5.48
C ALA A 202 -8.09 -3.74 4.37
N VAL A 203 -8.80 -2.90 3.59
CA VAL A 203 -8.18 -2.03 2.58
C VAL A 203 -7.25 -1.00 3.23
N ASN A 204 -7.68 -0.37 4.33
CA ASN A 204 -6.88 0.61 5.05
C ASN A 204 -5.61 -0.02 5.63
N GLN A 205 -5.70 -1.22 6.21
CA GLN A 205 -4.54 -1.97 6.69
C GLN A 205 -3.56 -2.29 5.55
N ALA A 206 -4.05 -2.75 4.40
CA ALA A 206 -3.20 -3.00 3.24
C ALA A 206 -2.53 -1.72 2.71
N ASN A 207 -3.26 -0.61 2.64
CA ASN A 207 -2.72 0.69 2.23
C ASN A 207 -1.62 1.18 3.18
N GLN A 208 -1.80 1.05 4.49
CA GLN A 208 -0.76 1.36 5.48
C GLN A 208 0.49 0.50 5.27
N SER A 209 0.31 -0.79 5.02
CA SER A 209 1.42 -1.71 4.72
C SER A 209 2.18 -1.32 3.44
N LEU A 210 1.46 -0.93 2.37
CA LEU A 210 2.06 -0.44 1.13
C LEU A 210 2.80 0.88 1.32
N ASP A 211 2.25 1.81 2.11
CA ASP A 211 2.90 3.10 2.40
C ASP A 211 4.20 2.90 3.20
N LEU A 212 4.19 2.00 4.19
CA LEU A 212 5.39 1.62 4.92
C LEU A 212 6.44 0.99 4.00
N ALA A 213 6.03 0.03 3.15
CA ALA A 213 6.92 -0.60 2.18
C ALA A 213 7.48 0.41 1.16
N ASN A 214 6.66 1.35 0.66
CA ASN A 214 7.11 2.39 -0.26
C ASN A 214 8.06 3.40 0.42
N ARG A 215 7.81 3.75 1.67
CA ARG A 215 8.74 4.59 2.47
C ARG A 215 10.07 3.86 2.67
N ALA A 216 10.04 2.58 3.00
CA ALA A 216 11.26 1.76 3.12
C ALA A 216 12.03 1.67 1.78
N ILE A 217 11.34 1.53 0.64
CA ILE A 217 11.96 1.54 -0.69
C ILE A 217 12.52 2.93 -1.04
N GLN A 218 11.82 4.02 -0.73
CA GLN A 218 12.32 5.38 -0.93
C GLN A 218 13.54 5.67 -0.06
N VAL A 219 13.52 5.17 1.18
CA VAL A 219 14.64 5.23 2.12
C VAL A 219 15.83 4.38 1.64
N GLY A 220 15.58 3.25 0.95
CA GLY A 220 16.63 2.39 0.36
C GLY A 220 17.19 2.87 -1.01
N ARG A 221 16.52 3.79 -1.69
CA ARG A 221 16.91 4.33 -3.01
C ARG A 221 17.75 5.60 -2.96
N PHE A 222 18.44 5.87 -1.85
CA PHE A 222 19.43 6.93 -1.85
C PHE A 222 20.73 6.38 -2.48
N ASP A 223 20.92 6.59 -3.78
CA ASP A 223 22.24 6.40 -4.43
C ASP A 223 23.33 7.21 -3.73
N ASP A 224 22.93 8.22 -2.95
CA ASP A 224 23.70 9.13 -2.13
C ASP A 224 23.36 8.96 -0.62
N ASP A 225 23.16 7.70 -0.16
CA ASP A 225 22.99 7.40 1.27
C ASP A 225 24.31 7.67 2.01
N PRO A 226 24.33 8.59 2.99
CA PRO A 226 25.55 8.97 3.66
C PRO A 226 26.01 7.98 4.74
N PHE A 227 25.22 6.95 5.08
CA PHE A 227 25.59 6.00 6.13
C PHE A 227 26.61 4.94 5.72
N PRO A 228 26.48 4.27 4.53
CA PRO A 228 27.44 3.24 4.14
C PRO A 228 28.87 3.74 4.11
N GLY A 229 29.77 2.95 4.68
CA GLY A 229 31.19 3.24 4.78
C GLY A 229 31.79 2.74 6.08
N THR A 230 33.07 3.05 6.27
CA THR A 230 33.81 2.72 7.49
C THR A 230 33.97 3.97 8.35
N TRP A 231 33.61 3.85 9.63
CA TRP A 231 33.61 4.95 10.58
C TRP A 231 34.47 4.58 11.77
N GLU A 232 35.41 5.43 12.12
CA GLU A 232 36.35 5.24 13.22
C GLU A 232 36.01 6.17 14.38
N LEU A 233 35.94 5.62 15.60
CA LEU A 233 35.65 6.38 16.82
C LEU A 233 36.73 7.43 17.06
N ASP A 234 36.31 8.65 17.32
CA ASP A 234 37.17 9.68 17.88
C ASP A 234 37.10 9.62 19.43
N PRO A 235 38.14 9.09 20.09
CA PRO A 235 38.12 8.90 21.53
C PRO A 235 38.17 10.22 22.33
N GLU A 236 38.46 11.35 21.70
CA GLU A 236 38.47 12.67 22.35
C GLU A 236 37.07 13.27 22.46
N THR A 237 36.09 12.69 21.75
CA THR A 237 34.70 13.19 21.69
C THR A 237 33.71 12.45 22.60
N LEU A 238 34.21 11.58 23.47
CA LEU A 238 33.39 10.73 24.33
C LEU A 238 32.75 11.54 25.47
N ASP A 239 31.42 11.66 25.45
CA ASP A 239 30.60 12.26 26.53
C ASP A 239 29.64 11.17 27.06
N TYR A 240 30.03 10.57 28.21
CA TYR A 240 29.33 9.42 28.79
C TYR A 240 28.77 9.78 30.17
N GLN A 241 27.43 9.72 30.27
CA GLN A 241 26.71 9.92 31.53
C GLN A 241 26.45 8.63 32.28
N ALA A 242 26.64 7.47 31.62
CA ALA A 242 26.52 6.14 32.23
C ALA A 242 27.54 5.16 31.65
N GLY A 243 28.15 4.39 32.53
CA GLY A 243 29.17 3.40 32.14
C GLY A 243 30.54 4.02 31.83
N ARG A 244 31.44 3.18 31.32
CA ARG A 244 32.76 3.59 30.83
C ARG A 244 32.86 3.31 29.32
N PRO A 245 33.34 4.23 28.52
CA PRO A 245 33.50 4.00 27.10
C PRO A 245 34.69 3.10 26.80
N GLY A 246 34.58 2.29 25.74
CA GLY A 246 35.74 1.77 25.05
C GLY A 246 36.48 2.88 24.32
N ARG A 247 37.78 2.72 24.07
CA ARG A 247 38.62 3.75 23.42
C ARG A 247 38.84 3.51 21.95
N ARG A 248 38.48 2.35 21.46
CA ARG A 248 38.58 1.97 20.06
C ARG A 248 37.27 1.36 19.56
N ALA A 249 36.76 1.88 18.46
CA ALA A 249 35.68 1.27 17.74
C ALA A 249 35.75 1.59 16.25
N LEU A 250 35.60 0.56 15.44
CA LEU A 250 35.42 0.64 14.00
C LEU A 250 34.01 0.20 13.66
N TYR A 251 33.28 1.07 13.02
CA TYR A 251 31.90 0.84 12.62
C TYR A 251 31.84 0.71 11.09
N VAL A 252 31.49 -0.47 10.60
CA VAL A 252 31.30 -0.69 9.16
C VAL A 252 29.82 -0.77 8.88
N ILE A 253 29.34 0.11 8.02
CA ILE A 253 27.92 0.16 7.59
C ILE A 253 27.89 -0.22 6.11
N GLU A 254 27.14 -1.26 5.79
CA GLU A 254 27.01 -1.80 4.43
C GLU A 254 25.56 -1.78 3.99
N ARG A 255 25.36 -1.65 2.68
CA ARG A 255 24.03 -1.84 2.07
C ARG A 255 23.68 -3.32 2.01
N SER A 256 22.43 -3.66 2.31
CA SER A 256 21.87 -4.99 2.12
C SER A 256 20.57 -4.90 1.31
N PRO A 257 20.10 -6.01 0.71
CA PRO A 257 18.88 -6.00 -0.10
C PRO A 257 17.64 -5.50 0.64
N ASP A 258 17.63 -5.66 1.97
CA ASP A 258 16.55 -5.32 2.89
C ASP A 258 16.78 -4.03 3.68
N GLY A 259 17.96 -3.39 3.58
CA GLY A 259 18.25 -2.16 4.31
C GLY A 259 19.74 -1.90 4.53
N LEU A 260 20.17 -1.80 5.80
CA LEU A 260 21.56 -1.62 6.17
C LEU A 260 22.02 -2.72 7.13
N ARG A 261 23.31 -3.09 6.99
CA ARG A 261 24.03 -3.94 7.96
C ARG A 261 25.07 -3.12 8.68
N PHE A 262 25.17 -3.37 9.97
CA PHE A 262 26.07 -2.67 10.88
C PHE A 262 26.99 -3.69 11.52
N HIS A 263 28.31 -3.48 11.39
CA HIS A 263 29.35 -4.26 12.04
C HIS A 263 30.17 -3.35 12.94
N LEU A 264 30.27 -3.70 14.20
CA LEU A 264 31.13 -3.03 15.16
C LEU A 264 32.27 -3.96 15.56
N ASP A 265 33.50 -3.45 15.46
CA ASP A 265 34.73 -4.03 16.06
C ASP A 265 35.35 -2.97 16.96
N GLY A 266 35.36 -3.23 18.23
CA GLY A 266 35.85 -2.28 19.23
C GLY A 266 36.35 -2.97 20.50
N ASP A 267 36.67 -2.15 21.48
CA ASP A 267 37.02 -2.61 22.83
C ASP A 267 35.97 -2.15 23.82
N ASP A 268 35.70 -2.95 24.84
CA ASP A 268 34.92 -2.52 26.00
C ASP A 268 35.75 -1.60 26.92
N ALA A 269 35.12 -1.18 28.04
CA ALA A 269 35.74 -0.30 29.03
C ALA A 269 37.02 -0.88 29.67
N ASP A 270 37.17 -2.21 29.65
CA ASP A 270 38.30 -2.92 30.22
C ASP A 270 39.36 -3.32 29.17
N GLY A 271 39.16 -2.87 27.94
CA GLY A 271 40.05 -3.12 26.78
C GLY A 271 39.89 -4.49 26.14
N LYS A 272 38.84 -5.23 26.48
CA LYS A 272 38.49 -6.52 25.88
C LYS A 272 37.79 -6.28 24.55
N ARG A 273 38.28 -6.95 23.50
CA ARG A 273 37.69 -6.86 22.15
C ARG A 273 36.25 -7.33 22.12
N MET A 274 35.40 -6.54 21.52
CA MET A 274 34.00 -6.83 21.24
C MET A 274 33.72 -6.71 19.77
N THR A 275 32.98 -7.68 19.23
CA THR A 275 32.46 -7.61 17.86
C THR A 275 30.99 -7.98 17.87
N PHE A 276 30.18 -7.21 17.18
CA PHE A 276 28.80 -7.60 16.93
C PHE A 276 28.31 -7.06 15.58
N SER A 277 27.30 -7.75 15.05
CA SER A 277 26.72 -7.43 13.78
C SER A 277 25.20 -7.54 13.87
N TYR A 278 24.52 -6.61 13.27
CA TYR A 278 23.07 -6.60 13.15
C TYR A 278 22.67 -5.81 11.90
N GLY A 279 21.41 -5.87 11.53
CA GLY A 279 20.92 -5.14 10.36
C GLY A 279 19.52 -5.58 9.98
N GLY A 280 19.00 -4.97 8.92
CA GLY A 280 17.71 -5.28 8.37
C GLY A 280 17.00 -4.06 7.78
N ALA A 281 15.70 -4.16 7.62
CA ALA A 281 14.85 -3.09 7.12
C ALA A 281 14.82 -1.89 8.09
N LEU A 282 14.78 -0.68 7.50
CA LEU A 282 14.78 0.57 8.27
C LEU A 282 13.35 1.15 8.39
N ASP A 283 12.37 0.28 8.49
CA ASP A 283 10.93 0.59 8.40
C ASP A 283 10.20 0.66 9.75
N GLY A 284 10.93 0.52 10.86
CA GLY A 284 10.38 0.56 12.22
C GLY A 284 9.70 -0.73 12.68
N ARG A 285 9.81 -1.81 11.92
CA ARG A 285 9.24 -3.11 12.30
C ARG A 285 10.19 -3.90 13.20
N GLU A 286 9.59 -4.75 14.03
CA GLU A 286 10.30 -5.72 14.86
C GLU A 286 10.96 -6.79 13.97
N GLN A 287 12.26 -7.01 14.18
CA GLN A 287 13.06 -7.98 13.45
C GLN A 287 13.79 -8.87 14.46
N PRO A 288 13.78 -10.20 14.30
CA PRO A 288 14.49 -11.08 15.24
C PRO A 288 16.00 -10.88 15.15
N VAL A 289 16.67 -10.88 16.28
CA VAL A 289 18.13 -10.90 16.33
C VAL A 289 18.61 -12.37 16.26
N PRO A 290 19.44 -12.75 15.28
CA PRO A 290 19.92 -14.12 15.14
C PRO A 290 20.56 -14.64 16.44
N SER A 291 20.19 -15.86 16.84
CA SER A 291 20.73 -16.55 18.04
C SER A 291 20.42 -15.86 19.38
N SER A 292 19.38 -15.05 19.44
CA SER A 292 18.90 -14.37 20.66
C SER A 292 17.37 -14.30 20.66
N ASP A 293 16.78 -14.18 21.87
CA ASP A 293 15.35 -13.85 22.04
C ASP A 293 15.08 -12.34 21.93
N ASP A 294 16.10 -11.56 21.59
CA ASP A 294 16.00 -10.13 21.42
C ASP A 294 15.36 -9.77 20.08
N VAL A 295 14.72 -8.62 20.05
CA VAL A 295 14.09 -8.04 18.87
C VAL A 295 14.70 -6.68 18.59
N LEU A 296 15.15 -6.49 17.36
CA LEU A 296 15.70 -5.22 16.87
C LEU A 296 14.64 -4.44 16.11
N ILE A 297 14.61 -3.13 16.33
CA ILE A 297 13.80 -2.18 15.57
C ILE A 297 14.76 -1.16 14.97
N LEU A 298 14.75 -1.02 13.64
CA LEU A 298 15.53 -0.02 12.93
C LEU A 298 14.56 0.94 12.23
N THR A 299 14.71 2.23 12.51
CA THR A 299 13.84 3.27 11.92
C THR A 299 14.68 4.37 11.30
N ARG A 300 14.48 4.65 10.02
CA ARG A 300 15.06 5.83 9.39
C ARG A 300 14.09 7.00 9.49
N HIS A 301 14.47 8.04 10.19
CA HIS A 301 13.68 9.28 10.36
C HIS A 301 13.95 10.29 9.23
N SER A 302 15.19 10.30 8.71
CA SER A 302 15.60 11.20 7.61
C SER A 302 16.76 10.60 6.81
N LYS A 303 17.22 11.33 5.78
CA LYS A 303 18.45 10.97 5.05
C LYS A 303 19.69 10.85 5.96
N THR A 304 19.70 11.58 7.06
CA THR A 304 20.86 11.69 7.96
C THR A 304 20.61 11.16 9.37
N LEU A 305 19.43 10.56 9.68
CA LEU A 305 19.07 10.10 11.01
C LEU A 305 18.46 8.72 10.99
N ILE A 306 19.12 7.78 11.68
CA ILE A 306 18.63 6.42 11.94
C ILE A 306 18.54 6.19 13.45
N GLU A 307 17.42 5.61 13.89
CA GLU A 307 17.23 5.12 15.25
C GLU A 307 17.24 3.58 15.26
N SER A 308 17.83 3.03 16.31
CA SER A 308 17.80 1.60 16.63
C SER A 308 17.29 1.40 18.05
N ALA A 309 16.41 0.43 18.26
CA ALA A 309 15.98 0.01 19.57
C ALA A 309 16.08 -1.51 19.70
N LEU A 310 16.57 -1.97 20.85
CA LEU A 310 16.63 -3.39 21.20
C LEU A 310 15.55 -3.68 22.24
N LYS A 311 14.72 -4.69 21.97
CA LYS A 311 13.70 -5.18 22.92
C LYS A 311 14.09 -6.55 23.44
N ARG A 312 13.91 -6.73 24.74
CA ARG A 312 14.06 -8.02 25.45
C ARG A 312 12.86 -8.23 26.34
N GLY A 313 12.20 -9.40 26.23
CA GLY A 313 10.99 -9.68 26.99
C GLY A 313 9.87 -8.64 26.77
N GLY A 314 9.76 -8.09 25.55
CA GLY A 314 8.76 -7.08 25.19
C GLY A 314 9.07 -5.64 25.63
N LYS A 315 10.16 -5.40 26.36
CA LYS A 315 10.58 -4.05 26.81
C LYS A 315 11.81 -3.56 26.05
N ILE A 316 11.86 -2.27 25.74
CA ILE A 316 13.07 -1.65 25.19
C ILE A 316 14.12 -1.61 26.28
N VAL A 317 15.26 -2.25 26.01
CA VAL A 317 16.41 -2.34 26.93
C VAL A 317 17.56 -1.45 26.49
N ASP A 318 17.60 -1.05 25.23
CA ASP A 318 18.61 -0.16 24.71
C ASP A 318 18.07 0.62 23.47
N ARG A 319 18.56 1.84 23.25
CA ARG A 319 18.18 2.70 22.14
C ARG A 319 19.37 3.52 21.68
N TRP A 320 19.56 3.61 20.38
CA TRP A 320 20.62 4.44 19.78
C TRP A 320 20.07 5.29 18.64
N THR A 321 20.55 6.51 18.52
CA THR A 321 20.42 7.30 17.31
C THR A 321 21.77 7.44 16.62
N ARG A 322 21.78 7.42 15.30
CA ARG A 322 22.93 7.71 14.43
C ARG A 322 22.56 8.88 13.55
N GLU A 323 23.33 9.93 13.67
CA GLU A 323 23.12 11.16 12.92
C GLU A 323 24.37 11.52 12.12
N ILE A 324 24.24 11.62 10.81
CA ILE A 324 25.31 12.14 9.95
C ILE A 324 25.33 13.66 10.09
N LEU A 325 26.46 14.20 10.50
CA LEU A 325 26.66 15.62 10.71
C LEU A 325 26.85 16.38 9.38
N PRO A 326 26.68 17.72 9.36
CA PRO A 326 27.01 18.53 8.19
C PRO A 326 28.43 18.28 7.71
N GLY A 327 28.62 18.18 6.39
CA GLY A 327 29.90 17.79 5.76
C GLY A 327 30.00 16.31 5.45
N ARG A 328 29.16 15.43 6.04
CA ARG A 328 29.04 13.98 5.80
C ARG A 328 30.28 13.13 6.15
N ASP A 329 31.28 13.72 6.75
CA ASP A 329 32.50 13.03 7.18
C ASP A 329 32.50 12.62 8.65
N SER A 330 31.43 13.00 9.37
CA SER A 330 31.27 12.70 10.79
C SER A 330 29.88 12.15 11.09
N MET A 331 29.78 11.19 11.99
CA MET A 331 28.57 10.57 12.48
C MET A 331 28.52 10.64 14.00
N ARG A 332 27.45 11.20 14.54
CA ARG A 332 27.15 11.18 15.98
C ARG A 332 26.35 9.92 16.30
N ILE A 333 26.80 9.15 17.28
CA ILE A 333 26.01 8.09 17.89
C ILE A 333 25.63 8.54 19.29
N THR A 334 24.32 8.52 19.59
CA THR A 334 23.78 8.79 20.91
C THR A 334 23.09 7.55 21.42
N GLN A 335 23.58 6.98 22.52
CA GLN A 335 22.94 5.87 23.22
C GLN A 335 22.09 6.41 24.37
N HIS A 336 20.87 5.95 24.49
CA HIS A 336 19.95 6.27 25.60
C HIS A 336 19.91 5.07 26.54
N VAL A 337 20.43 5.25 27.74
CA VAL A 337 20.54 4.20 28.77
C VAL A 337 19.50 4.47 29.86
N VAL A 338 18.64 3.51 30.12
CA VAL A 338 17.72 3.55 31.28
C VAL A 338 18.44 2.97 32.49
N ARG A 339 18.65 3.78 33.51
CA ARG A 339 19.28 3.33 34.78
C ARG A 339 18.30 2.48 35.63
N PRO A 340 18.81 1.69 36.59
CA PRO A 340 17.95 0.87 37.48
C PRO A 340 16.91 1.68 38.26
N ASP A 341 17.18 2.95 38.53
CA ASP A 341 16.26 3.88 39.22
C ASP A 341 15.20 4.49 38.31
N GLY A 342 15.19 4.12 37.00
CA GLY A 342 14.29 4.65 35.99
C GLY A 342 14.72 5.98 35.41
N SER A 343 15.82 6.58 35.85
CA SER A 343 16.37 7.80 35.22
C SER A 343 17.04 7.47 33.88
N GLU A 344 17.01 8.41 32.94
CA GLU A 344 17.70 8.28 31.65
C GLU A 344 19.08 8.91 31.70
N ALA A 345 20.05 8.27 31.07
CA ALA A 345 21.39 8.79 30.82
C ALA A 345 21.65 8.76 29.32
N ARG A 346 22.55 9.64 28.85
CA ARG A 346 22.91 9.77 27.46
C ARG A 346 24.42 9.65 27.29
N ASN A 347 24.83 8.71 26.46
CA ASN A 347 26.22 8.54 26.05
C ASN A 347 26.36 9.01 24.61
N VAL A 348 27.30 9.90 24.33
CA VAL A 348 27.55 10.44 23.01
C VAL A 348 28.95 10.11 22.56
N SER A 349 29.08 9.70 21.30
CA SER A 349 30.37 9.46 20.64
C SER A 349 30.32 9.95 19.19
N ILE A 350 31.43 10.50 18.70
CA ILE A 350 31.58 10.91 17.31
C ILE A 350 32.49 9.91 16.61
N TYR A 351 32.11 9.60 15.40
CA TYR A 351 32.88 8.75 14.49
C TYR A 351 33.22 9.56 13.24
N HIS A 352 34.44 9.42 12.77
CA HIS A 352 34.87 10.02 11.52
C HIS A 352 34.94 8.98 10.41
N ARG A 353 34.59 9.39 9.19
CA ARG A 353 34.68 8.53 8.02
C ARG A 353 36.11 8.23 7.69
N ARG A 354 36.42 6.94 7.61
CA ARG A 354 37.75 6.49 7.15
C ARG A 354 37.82 6.61 5.63
N LYS A 355 38.83 7.31 5.13
CA LYS A 355 39.10 7.49 3.69
C LYS A 355 39.64 6.21 3.05
#